data_9d51312e7b8a706f23fb44984a4549dd
#
_entry.id   9d51312e7b8a706f23fb44984a4549dd
#
_cell.length_a   1.000
_cell.length_b   1.000
_cell.length_c   1.000
_cell.angle_alpha   90.00
_cell.angle_beta   90.00
_cell.angle_gamma   90.00
#
_symmetry.space_group_name_H-M   'P 1'
#
loop_
_entity.id
_entity.type
_entity.pdbx_description
1 polymer ?
#
loop_
_entity_poly.entity_id
_entity_poly.type
_entity_poly.pdbx_seq_one_letter_code
_entity_poly.pdbx_strand_id
1 'polypeptide(L)'
;NIGANVRFPIRDMTTRIYQKVWEMAAFSGFLAGREAARVMVPRGRGTVIFTGATAGVRGGAGFSAFAGAKHALRALGQSMARELGPQGIHVAHVVIDGAIDSQFIRDNLPDASDRKERDGLLLPDEIAKNYVWLHGQHRSAWTHEMDLRPWCETW
;
A
#
# COMPACT_ATOMS: atom_id res chain seq x y z
N ASN A 1 8.97 1.28 -0.60
CA ASN A 1 7.68 1.77 -0.13
C ASN A 1 7.88 3.05 0.68
N ILE A 2 7.43 4.17 0.15
CA ILE A 2 7.47 5.47 0.82
C ILE A 2 6.03 5.85 1.13
N GLY A 3 5.74 6.16 2.38
CA GLY A 3 4.42 6.57 2.82
C GLY A 3 4.49 7.81 3.69
N ALA A 4 3.47 8.64 3.61
CA ALA A 4 3.29 9.77 4.50
C ALA A 4 1.84 9.75 5.00
N ASN A 5 1.65 9.24 6.19
CA ASN A 5 0.36 9.32 6.85
C ASN A 5 0.31 10.59 7.69
N VAL A 6 -0.58 11.50 7.31
CA VAL A 6 -0.85 12.73 8.07
C VAL A 6 -2.35 12.85 8.31
N ARG A 7 -2.73 13.41 9.44
CA ARG A 7 -4.12 13.67 9.80
C ARG A 7 -4.33 15.16 10.06
N PHE A 8 -5.08 15.80 9.18
CA PHE A 8 -5.46 17.22 9.30
C PHE A 8 -6.92 17.41 8.90
N PRO A 9 -7.71 18.20 9.64
CA PRO A 9 -9.01 18.67 9.17
C PRO A 9 -8.85 19.37 7.81
N ILE A 10 -9.85 19.22 6.92
CA ILE A 10 -9.75 19.78 5.56
C ILE A 10 -9.52 21.29 5.54
N ARG A 11 -10.05 22.02 6.54
CA ARG A 11 -9.88 23.47 6.66
C ARG A 11 -8.45 23.90 7.02
N ASP A 12 -7.70 23.01 7.70
CA ASP A 12 -6.34 23.27 8.18
C ASP A 12 -5.28 22.66 7.24
N MET A 13 -5.72 21.92 6.22
CA MET A 13 -4.86 21.28 5.24
C MET A 13 -4.28 22.34 4.29
N THR A 14 -2.97 22.52 4.34
CA THR A 14 -2.29 23.41 3.39
C THR A 14 -2.01 22.73 2.06
N THR A 15 -1.98 23.51 0.96
CA THR A 15 -1.59 23.00 -0.36
C THR A 15 -0.23 22.30 -0.32
N ARG A 16 0.73 22.85 0.43
CA ARG A 16 2.07 22.28 0.58
C ARG A 16 2.03 20.89 1.21
N ILE A 17 1.28 20.70 2.28
CA ILE A 17 1.15 19.39 2.95
C ILE A 17 0.46 18.41 2.02
N TYR A 18 -0.66 18.82 1.40
CA TYR A 18 -1.42 17.96 0.47
C TYR A 18 -0.54 17.46 -0.67
N GLN A 19 0.17 18.37 -1.34
CA GLN A 19 1.08 18.05 -2.43
C GLN A 19 2.21 17.14 -1.97
N LYS A 20 2.82 17.41 -0.81
CA LYS A 20 3.93 16.60 -0.29
C LYS A 20 3.52 15.17 0.03
N VAL A 21 2.33 14.98 0.59
CA VAL A 21 1.77 13.64 0.84
C VAL A 21 1.55 12.90 -0.49
N TRP A 22 1.02 13.59 -1.51
CA TRP A 22 0.82 13.00 -2.83
C TRP A 22 2.14 12.62 -3.51
N GLU A 23 3.14 13.50 -3.46
CA GLU A 23 4.49 13.21 -3.96
C GLU A 23 5.09 11.97 -3.32
N MET A 24 4.97 11.85 -1.99
CA MET A 24 5.55 10.73 -1.24
C MET A 24 4.77 9.43 -1.43
N ALA A 25 3.45 9.46 -1.46
CA ALA A 25 2.63 8.22 -1.44
C ALA A 25 2.18 7.77 -2.83
N ALA A 26 2.05 8.66 -3.82
CA ALA A 26 1.61 8.32 -5.17
C ALA A 26 2.72 8.50 -6.21
N PHE A 27 3.28 9.70 -6.32
CA PHE A 27 4.25 10.01 -7.37
C PHE A 27 5.55 9.19 -7.24
N SER A 28 6.02 8.94 -6.01
CA SER A 28 7.16 8.04 -5.78
C SER A 28 6.89 6.62 -6.29
N GLY A 29 5.64 6.14 -6.14
CA GLY A 29 5.20 4.86 -6.69
C GLY A 29 5.27 4.82 -8.22
N PHE A 30 4.84 5.90 -8.88
CA PHE A 30 4.99 6.05 -10.33
C PHE A 30 6.46 6.01 -10.75
N LEU A 31 7.34 6.78 -10.10
CA LEU A 31 8.76 6.80 -10.43
C LEU A 31 9.38 5.41 -10.32
N ALA A 32 9.17 4.72 -9.19
CA ALA A 32 9.69 3.39 -8.96
C ALA A 32 9.11 2.36 -9.94
N GLY A 33 7.79 2.40 -10.17
CA GLY A 33 7.10 1.49 -11.08
C GLY A 33 7.55 1.65 -12.53
N ARG A 34 7.74 2.89 -12.98
CA ARG A 34 8.25 3.20 -14.32
C ARG A 34 9.66 2.63 -14.53
N GLU A 35 10.57 2.84 -13.58
CA GLU A 35 11.93 2.33 -13.68
C GLU A 35 11.97 0.79 -13.58
N ALA A 36 11.14 0.20 -12.73
CA ALA A 36 10.97 -1.25 -12.68
C ALA A 36 10.49 -1.81 -14.03
N ALA A 37 9.50 -1.19 -14.67
CA ALA A 37 9.01 -1.61 -15.98
C ALA A 37 10.12 -1.55 -17.06
N ARG A 38 10.91 -0.47 -17.08
CA ARG A 38 12.04 -0.32 -18.03
C ARG A 38 13.05 -1.46 -17.93
N VAL A 39 13.28 -1.96 -16.73
CA VAL A 39 14.26 -3.03 -16.47
C VAL A 39 13.64 -4.42 -16.67
N MET A 40 12.37 -4.62 -16.28
CA MET A 40 11.74 -5.94 -16.25
C MET A 40 11.14 -6.34 -17.59
N VAL A 41 10.52 -5.41 -18.32
CA VAL A 41 9.88 -5.70 -19.61
C VAL A 41 10.84 -6.33 -20.62
N PRO A 42 12.07 -5.83 -20.84
CA PRO A 42 13.02 -6.49 -21.76
C PRO A 42 13.39 -7.91 -21.35
N ARG A 43 13.22 -8.27 -20.06
CA ARG A 43 13.50 -9.61 -19.53
C ARG A 43 12.28 -10.55 -19.61
N GLY A 44 11.09 -10.02 -19.91
CA GLY A 44 9.83 -10.77 -19.93
C GLY A 44 9.43 -11.39 -18.58
N ARG A 45 9.98 -10.88 -17.48
CA ARG A 45 9.72 -11.37 -16.12
C ARG A 45 10.00 -10.32 -15.06
N GLY A 46 9.21 -10.33 -14.01
CA GLY A 46 9.38 -9.46 -12.84
C GLY A 46 8.12 -9.39 -12.00
N THR A 47 8.26 -8.86 -10.79
CA THR A 47 7.14 -8.60 -9.89
C THR A 47 7.25 -7.20 -9.32
N VAL A 48 6.19 -6.43 -9.42
CA VAL A 48 6.05 -5.10 -8.81
C VAL A 48 4.90 -5.18 -7.82
N ILE A 49 5.16 -4.86 -6.55
CA ILE A 49 4.15 -4.88 -5.51
C ILE A 49 4.01 -3.47 -4.93
N PHE A 50 2.82 -2.89 -5.06
CA PHE A 50 2.48 -1.62 -4.42
C PHE A 50 1.83 -1.88 -3.07
N THR A 51 2.34 -1.24 -2.02
CA THR A 51 1.73 -1.30 -0.69
C THR A 51 0.67 -0.22 -0.56
N GLY A 52 -0.57 -0.65 -0.53
CA GLY A 52 -1.75 0.16 -0.24
C GLY A 52 -1.96 0.37 1.26
N ALA A 53 -3.14 0.86 1.58
CA ALA A 53 -3.60 1.07 2.95
C ALA A 53 -5.14 1.12 2.94
N THR A 54 -5.79 1.04 4.10
CA THR A 54 -7.22 1.38 4.30
C THR A 54 -7.63 2.63 3.52
N ALA A 55 -6.78 3.67 3.61
CA ALA A 55 -7.00 4.94 2.91
C ALA A 55 -6.97 4.85 1.37
N GLY A 56 -6.54 3.74 0.80
CA GLY A 56 -6.59 3.49 -0.65
C GLY A 56 -7.91 2.88 -1.14
N VAL A 57 -8.79 2.48 -0.22
CA VAL A 57 -10.10 1.89 -0.52
C VAL A 57 -11.26 2.69 0.04
N ARG A 58 -11.03 3.49 1.09
CA ARG A 58 -12.03 4.39 1.68
C ARG A 58 -11.39 5.65 2.24
N GLY A 59 -12.09 6.78 2.13
CA GLY A 59 -11.71 8.03 2.78
C GLY A 59 -12.08 8.02 4.25
N GLY A 60 -11.43 8.88 5.03
CA GLY A 60 -11.74 9.10 6.44
C GLY A 60 -11.57 10.57 6.82
N ALA A 61 -12.26 11.01 7.86
CA ALA A 61 -12.14 12.37 8.36
C ALA A 61 -10.70 12.70 8.76
N GLY A 62 -10.15 13.76 8.21
CA GLY A 62 -8.77 14.18 8.42
C GLY A 62 -7.73 13.51 7.51
N PHE A 63 -8.11 12.55 6.68
CA PHE A 63 -7.17 11.81 5.81
C PHE A 63 -7.26 12.19 4.32
N SER A 64 -7.80 13.36 3.98
CA SER A 64 -8.05 13.77 2.59
C SER A 64 -6.81 13.67 1.69
N ALA A 65 -5.64 14.11 2.16
CA ALA A 65 -4.39 14.03 1.39
C ALA A 65 -3.92 12.57 1.24
N PHE A 66 -3.88 11.83 2.34
CA PHE A 66 -3.39 10.45 2.34
C PHE A 66 -4.31 9.51 1.56
N ALA A 67 -5.64 9.64 1.74
CA ALA A 67 -6.60 8.85 1.00
C ALA A 67 -6.53 9.15 -0.50
N GLY A 68 -6.48 10.41 -0.90
CA GLY A 68 -6.31 10.77 -2.32
C GLY A 68 -5.05 10.17 -2.94
N ALA A 69 -3.93 10.25 -2.24
CA ALA A 69 -2.66 9.70 -2.71
C ALA A 69 -2.66 8.16 -2.79
N LYS A 70 -3.24 7.47 -1.81
CA LYS A 70 -3.33 6.00 -1.81
C LYS A 70 -4.32 5.46 -2.84
N HIS A 71 -5.42 6.16 -3.12
CA HIS A 71 -6.30 5.83 -4.25
C HIS A 71 -5.58 6.01 -5.59
N ALA A 72 -4.78 7.08 -5.75
CA ALA A 72 -3.98 7.29 -6.94
C ALA A 72 -2.93 6.17 -7.15
N LEU A 73 -2.27 5.73 -6.07
CA LEU A 73 -1.33 4.60 -6.12
C LEU A 73 -2.02 3.30 -6.52
N ARG A 74 -3.23 3.04 -6.00
CA ARG A 74 -4.04 1.87 -6.39
C ARG A 74 -4.40 1.90 -7.87
N ALA A 75 -4.87 3.05 -8.37
CA ALA A 75 -5.19 3.23 -9.78
C ALA A 75 -3.97 3.07 -10.70
N LEU A 76 -2.80 3.55 -10.28
CA LEU A 76 -1.52 3.30 -10.96
C LEU A 76 -1.22 1.81 -11.05
N GLY A 77 -1.33 1.08 -9.93
CA GLY A 77 -1.13 -0.37 -9.89
C GLY A 77 -2.06 -1.13 -10.86
N GLN A 78 -3.33 -0.73 -10.91
CA GLN A 78 -4.32 -1.31 -11.84
C GLN A 78 -3.96 -1.07 -13.30
N SER A 79 -3.52 0.14 -13.65
CA SER A 79 -3.11 0.48 -15.02
C SER A 79 -1.86 -0.29 -15.42
N MET A 80 -0.85 -0.32 -14.55
CA MET A 80 0.38 -1.06 -14.79
C MET A 80 0.15 -2.58 -14.91
N ALA A 81 -0.76 -3.15 -14.11
CA ALA A 81 -1.07 -4.57 -14.20
C ALA A 81 -1.66 -4.95 -15.57
N ARG A 82 -2.55 -4.12 -16.10
CA ARG A 82 -3.16 -4.34 -17.41
C ARG A 82 -2.18 -4.17 -18.56
N GLU A 83 -1.29 -3.18 -18.45
CA GLU A 83 -0.29 -2.88 -19.48
C GLU A 83 0.86 -3.90 -19.48
N LEU A 84 1.39 -4.24 -18.30
CA LEU A 84 2.61 -5.03 -18.16
C LEU A 84 2.37 -6.53 -17.99
N GLY A 85 1.17 -6.94 -17.56
CA GLY A 85 0.82 -8.35 -17.42
C GLY A 85 1.01 -9.16 -18.70
N PRO A 86 0.52 -8.71 -19.88
CA PRO A 86 0.78 -9.38 -21.15
C PRO A 86 2.27 -9.46 -21.52
N GLN A 87 3.11 -8.62 -20.92
CA GLN A 87 4.56 -8.57 -21.11
C GLN A 87 5.32 -9.42 -20.07
N GLY A 88 4.60 -10.23 -19.28
CA GLY A 88 5.20 -11.16 -18.32
C GLY A 88 5.57 -10.54 -16.96
N ILE A 89 5.05 -9.36 -16.63
CA ILE A 89 5.32 -8.68 -15.37
C ILE A 89 4.11 -8.79 -14.45
N HIS A 90 4.31 -9.40 -13.29
CA HIS A 90 3.27 -9.48 -12.25
C HIS A 90 3.21 -8.15 -11.48
N VAL A 91 2.10 -7.45 -11.57
CA VAL A 91 1.87 -6.21 -10.80
C VAL A 91 0.74 -6.44 -9.81
N ALA A 92 1.08 -6.36 -8.52
CA ALA A 92 0.14 -6.56 -7.42
C ALA A 92 0.00 -5.31 -6.54
N HIS A 93 -1.15 -5.18 -5.90
CA HIS A 93 -1.45 -4.14 -4.91
C HIS A 93 -1.93 -4.81 -3.62
N VAL A 94 -1.23 -4.55 -2.51
CA VAL A 94 -1.55 -5.11 -1.20
C VAL A 94 -2.13 -4.01 -0.31
N VAL A 95 -3.39 -4.13 0.03
CA VAL A 95 -4.06 -3.24 0.98
C VAL A 95 -3.68 -3.67 2.40
N ILE A 96 -2.96 -2.84 3.12
CA ILE A 96 -2.69 -3.03 4.54
C ILE A 96 -3.81 -2.33 5.31
N ASP A 97 -4.80 -3.10 5.73
CA ASP A 97 -6.00 -2.58 6.38
C ASP A 97 -5.94 -2.80 7.89
N GLY A 98 -5.16 -1.97 8.55
CA GLY A 98 -4.96 -1.97 10.01
C GLY A 98 -3.61 -1.39 10.41
N ALA A 99 -3.40 -1.30 11.72
CA ALA A 99 -2.14 -0.83 12.29
C ALA A 99 -1.07 -1.94 12.24
N ILE A 100 0.13 -1.60 11.77
CA ILE A 100 1.27 -2.52 11.73
C ILE A 100 2.00 -2.44 13.07
N ASP A 101 2.36 -3.59 13.66
CA ASP A 101 3.19 -3.66 14.89
C ASP A 101 4.59 -3.11 14.64
N SER A 102 4.71 -1.80 14.73
CA SER A 102 5.96 -1.05 14.58
C SER A 102 6.22 -0.21 15.82
N GLN A 103 7.46 0.23 16.02
CA GLN A 103 7.80 1.11 17.13
C GLN A 103 6.93 2.37 17.12
N PHE A 104 6.75 2.98 15.94
CA PHE A 104 5.90 4.15 15.79
C PHE A 104 4.46 3.91 16.28
N ILE A 105 3.86 2.76 15.96
CA ILE A 105 2.50 2.42 16.41
C ILE A 105 2.49 2.17 17.92
N ARG A 106 3.47 1.47 18.46
CA ARG A 106 3.59 1.24 19.91
C ARG A 106 3.70 2.55 20.71
N ASP A 107 4.38 3.54 20.16
CA ASP A 107 4.59 4.83 20.82
C ASP A 107 3.40 5.81 20.67
N ASN A 108 2.58 5.65 19.62
CA ASN A 108 1.56 6.64 19.25
C ASN A 108 0.12 6.12 19.27
N LEU A 109 -0.11 4.82 19.43
CA LEU A 109 -1.44 4.22 19.55
C LEU A 109 -1.69 3.82 21.01
N PRO A 110 -2.60 4.49 21.73
CA PRO A 110 -2.76 4.28 23.18
C PRO A 110 -3.10 2.84 23.59
N ASP A 111 -3.82 2.11 22.74
CA ASP A 111 -4.25 0.72 22.96
C ASP A 111 -3.39 -0.31 22.21
N ALA A 112 -2.18 0.07 21.80
CA ALA A 112 -1.31 -0.81 21.02
C ALA A 112 -0.96 -2.12 21.74
N SER A 113 -0.70 -2.08 23.04
CA SER A 113 -0.40 -3.28 23.85
C SER A 113 -1.58 -4.25 23.88
N ASP A 114 -2.77 -3.75 24.21
CA ASP A 114 -4.00 -4.55 24.26
C ASP A 114 -4.35 -5.15 22.90
N ARG A 115 -4.13 -4.37 21.81
CA ARG A 115 -4.31 -4.88 20.44
C ARG A 115 -3.33 -5.98 20.12
N LYS A 116 -2.08 -5.81 20.51
CA LYS A 116 -1.03 -6.82 20.27
C LYS A 116 -1.35 -8.14 20.96
N GLU A 117 -1.80 -8.12 22.22
CA GLU A 117 -2.13 -9.31 22.99
C GLU A 117 -3.27 -10.15 22.39
N ARG A 118 -4.16 -9.50 21.63
CA ARG A 118 -5.31 -10.15 20.97
C ARG A 118 -5.15 -10.29 19.44
N ASP A 119 -3.93 -10.27 18.93
CA ASP A 119 -3.64 -10.30 17.49
C ASP A 119 -4.35 -9.20 16.67
N GLY A 120 -4.54 -8.04 17.29
CA GLY A 120 -5.22 -6.89 16.68
C GLY A 120 -4.26 -5.92 15.96
N LEU A 121 -3.00 -6.27 15.82
CA LEU A 121 -1.99 -5.58 14.99
C LEU A 121 -1.49 -6.50 13.89
N LEU A 122 -1.21 -5.93 12.72
CA LEU A 122 -0.55 -6.65 11.64
C LEU A 122 0.93 -6.87 11.97
N LEU A 123 1.36 -8.12 12.06
CA LEU A 123 2.76 -8.46 12.28
C LEU A 123 3.56 -8.29 10.98
N PRO A 124 4.70 -7.58 10.99
CA PRO A 124 5.53 -7.39 9.79
C PRO A 124 5.91 -8.69 9.09
N ASP A 125 6.25 -9.73 9.86
CA ASP A 125 6.64 -11.03 9.30
C ASP A 125 5.46 -11.73 8.59
N GLU A 126 4.25 -11.59 9.12
CA GLU A 126 3.06 -12.16 8.46
C GLU A 126 2.71 -11.39 7.18
N ILE A 127 2.90 -10.05 7.17
CA ILE A 127 2.82 -9.27 5.95
C ILE A 127 3.85 -9.77 4.94
N ALA A 128 5.11 -9.92 5.34
CA ALA A 128 6.21 -10.31 4.45
C ALA A 128 6.00 -11.67 3.79
N LYS A 129 5.41 -12.65 4.49
CA LYS A 129 5.06 -13.96 3.91
C LYS A 129 4.12 -13.83 2.71
N ASN A 130 3.16 -12.92 2.77
CA ASN A 130 2.24 -12.67 1.66
C ASN A 130 2.94 -12.03 0.46
N TYR A 131 3.94 -11.16 0.67
CA TYR A 131 4.73 -10.58 -0.42
C TYR A 131 5.58 -11.63 -1.13
N VAL A 132 6.20 -12.55 -0.36
CA VAL A 132 6.96 -13.68 -0.92
C VAL A 132 6.03 -14.61 -1.70
N TRP A 133 4.83 -14.90 -1.15
CA TRP A 133 3.83 -15.71 -1.84
C TRP A 133 3.37 -15.08 -3.15
N LEU A 134 3.06 -13.77 -3.18
CA LEU A 134 2.72 -13.05 -4.41
C LEU A 134 3.82 -13.17 -5.46
N HIS A 135 5.08 -13.01 -5.04
CA HIS A 135 6.22 -13.12 -5.95
C HIS A 135 6.37 -14.51 -6.57
N GLY A 136 6.06 -15.55 -5.80
CA GLY A 136 6.18 -16.95 -6.22
C GLY A 136 5.01 -17.51 -7.02
N GLN A 137 3.95 -16.73 -7.25
CA GLN A 137 2.76 -17.22 -7.96
C GLN A 137 3.05 -17.60 -9.41
N HIS A 138 2.42 -18.71 -9.84
CA HIS A 138 2.44 -19.09 -11.24
C HIS A 138 1.62 -18.10 -12.09
N ARG A 139 2.10 -17.79 -13.29
CA ARG A 139 1.51 -16.78 -14.18
C ARG A 139 0.05 -17.03 -14.59
N SER A 140 -0.42 -18.27 -14.49
CA SER A 140 -1.82 -18.62 -14.79
C SER A 140 -2.80 -18.19 -13.69
N ALA A 141 -2.29 -17.75 -12.53
CA ALA A 141 -3.11 -17.42 -11.35
C ALA A 141 -2.48 -16.26 -10.54
N TRP A 142 -2.12 -15.17 -11.20
CA TRP A 142 -1.61 -13.99 -10.53
C TRP A 142 -2.70 -13.23 -9.78
N THR A 143 -2.46 -12.95 -8.52
CA THR A 143 -3.29 -12.04 -7.71
C THR A 143 -2.94 -10.60 -8.04
N HIS A 144 -3.91 -9.82 -8.49
CA HIS A 144 -3.68 -8.39 -8.69
C HIS A 144 -3.86 -7.59 -7.41
N GLU A 145 -4.91 -7.85 -6.64
CA GLU A 145 -5.16 -7.14 -5.39
C GLU A 145 -5.54 -8.11 -4.28
N MET A 146 -5.01 -7.86 -3.09
CA MET A 146 -5.40 -8.54 -1.86
C MET A 146 -5.39 -7.56 -0.70
N ASP A 147 -6.17 -7.84 0.34
CA ASP A 147 -6.08 -7.11 1.59
C ASP A 147 -5.58 -7.99 2.74
N LEU A 148 -4.86 -7.36 3.64
CA LEU A 148 -4.37 -7.95 4.87
C LEU A 148 -4.87 -7.11 6.03
N ARG A 149 -5.54 -7.76 6.98
CA ARG A 149 -6.09 -7.10 8.17
C ARG A 149 -6.06 -7.99 9.38
N PRO A 150 -5.99 -7.43 10.59
CA PRO A 150 -6.25 -8.19 11.79
C PRO A 150 -7.68 -8.76 11.76
N TRP A 151 -7.89 -9.93 12.35
CA TRP A 151 -9.19 -10.60 12.38
C TRP A 151 -10.32 -9.75 13.02
N CYS A 152 -9.96 -8.83 13.91
CA CYS A 152 -10.88 -7.95 14.64
C CYS A 152 -11.03 -6.56 14.02
N GLU A 153 -10.44 -6.30 12.84
CA GLU A 153 -10.62 -5.00 12.16
C GLU A 153 -12.03 -4.86 11.63
N THR A 154 -12.63 -3.69 11.83
CA THR A 154 -14.00 -3.39 11.39
C THR A 154 -14.00 -2.64 10.08
N TRP A 155 -15.02 -2.93 9.26
CA TRP A 155 -15.22 -2.32 7.94
C TRP A 155 -15.92 -0.97 8.01
#